data_51f152448ab2050a3cb8f5cd146ca77f
#
_entry.id   51f152448ab2050a3cb8f5cd146ca77f
#
_cell.length_a   1.000
_cell.length_b   1.000
_cell.length_c   1.000
_cell.angle_alpha   90.00
_cell.angle_beta   90.00
_cell.angle_gamma   90.00
#
_symmetry.space_group_name_H-M   'P 1'
#
loop_
_entity.id
_entity.type
_entity.pdbx_description
1 polymer ?
#
loop_
_entity_poly.entity_id
_entity_poly.type
_entity_poly.pdbx_seq_one_letter_code
_entity_poly.pdbx_strand_id
1 'polypeptide(L)' 'MRQKYKGYIFQFTRADHEGRHIHVYKDNDLLGVYDQVDGPIRGLEKVWNNDLRTGIESFIIKLNERGHFH' A
#
# COMPACT_ATOMS: atom_id res chain seq x y z
N MET A 1 -5.57 -6.05 6.54
CA MET A 1 -4.19 -6.02 7.10
C MET A 1 -3.65 -4.62 7.08
N ARG A 2 -2.93 -4.25 8.11
CA ARG A 2 -2.43 -2.88 8.27
C ARG A 2 -1.01 -2.94 8.83
N GLN A 3 -0.11 -2.11 8.28
CA GLN A 3 1.28 -2.07 8.72
C GLN A 3 1.80 -0.65 8.70
N LYS A 4 2.63 -0.33 9.69
CA LYS A 4 3.28 0.97 9.81
C LYS A 4 4.74 0.86 9.40
N TYR A 5 5.23 1.84 8.63
CA TYR A 5 6.63 1.89 8.21
C TYR A 5 7.08 3.33 8.05
N LYS A 6 8.03 3.76 8.86
CA LYS A 6 8.62 5.12 8.82
C LYS A 6 7.58 6.24 8.76
N GLY A 7 6.52 6.13 9.56
CA GLY A 7 5.46 7.11 9.61
C GLY A 7 4.34 6.90 8.60
N TYR A 8 4.54 6.04 7.63
CA TYR A 8 3.48 5.68 6.69
C TYR A 8 2.67 4.51 7.23
N ILE A 9 1.40 4.46 6.86
CA ILE A 9 0.52 3.35 7.20
C ILE A 9 -0.02 2.76 5.91
N PHE A 10 0.18 1.47 5.72
CA PHE A 10 -0.33 0.73 4.58
C PHE A 10 -1.51 -0.10 5.01
N GLN A 11 -2.58 -0.05 4.26
CA GLN A 11 -3.80 -0.79 4.59
C GLN A 11 -4.34 -1.52 3.38
N PHE A 12 -4.65 -2.80 3.58
CA PHE A 12 -5.25 -3.64 2.56
C PHE A 12 -6.51 -4.29 3.15
N THR A 13 -7.62 -4.23 2.42
CA THR A 13 -8.85 -4.91 2.81
C THR A 13 -9.32 -5.79 1.67
N ARG A 14 -9.87 -6.95 2.02
CA ARG A 14 -10.44 -7.86 1.02
C ARG A 14 -11.73 -7.33 0.41
N ALA A 15 -12.32 -6.33 1.02
CA ALA A 15 -13.53 -5.71 0.50
C ALA A 15 -13.27 -4.83 -0.73
N ASP A 16 -12.01 -4.53 -1.03
CA ASP A 16 -11.65 -3.83 -2.25
C ASP A 16 -12.01 -4.70 -3.45
N HIS A 17 -12.76 -4.15 -4.38
CA HIS A 17 -13.24 -4.89 -5.55
C HIS A 17 -12.13 -5.50 -6.39
N GLU A 18 -11.01 -4.83 -6.47
CA GLU A 18 -9.92 -5.27 -7.33
C GLU A 18 -8.94 -6.17 -6.60
N GLY A 19 -8.99 -6.17 -5.27
CA GLY A 19 -8.15 -7.03 -4.45
C GLY A 19 -6.66 -6.75 -4.59
N ARG A 20 -6.28 -5.58 -5.13
CA ARG A 20 -4.88 -5.25 -5.35
C ARG A 20 -4.52 -3.83 -4.96
N HIS A 21 -5.44 -3.08 -4.37
CA HIS A 21 -5.18 -1.71 -3.93
C HIS A 21 -4.69 -1.68 -2.49
N ILE A 22 -3.60 -0.96 -2.26
CA ILE A 22 -3.07 -0.70 -0.94
C ILE A 22 -3.25 0.79 -0.67
N HIS A 23 -4.01 1.13 0.35
CA HIS A 23 -4.19 2.53 0.74
C HIS A 23 -3.01 2.97 1.60
N VAL A 24 -2.48 4.14 1.31
CA VAL A 24 -1.31 4.68 2.01
C VAL A 24 -1.68 5.97 2.72
N TYR A 25 -1.45 5.98 4.03
CA TYR A 25 -1.74 7.13 4.89
C TYR A 25 -0.47 7.66 5.52
N LYS A 26 -0.48 8.94 5.87
CA LYS A 26 0.53 9.55 6.72
C LYS A 26 -0.14 10.66 7.54
N ASP A 27 0.10 10.67 8.86
CA ASP A 27 -0.48 11.67 9.77
C ASP A 27 -2.00 11.76 9.64
N ASN A 28 -2.67 10.62 9.52
CA ASN A 28 -4.11 10.47 9.35
C ASN A 28 -4.66 10.95 8.01
N ASP A 29 -3.79 11.37 7.09
CA ASP A 29 -4.21 11.79 5.76
C ASP A 29 -3.96 10.69 4.73
N LEU A 30 -4.93 10.45 3.86
CA LEU A 30 -4.76 9.53 2.75
C LEU A 30 -3.86 10.19 1.71
N LEU A 31 -2.69 9.61 1.47
CA LEU A 31 -1.77 10.10 0.45
C LEU A 31 -2.18 9.65 -0.95
N GLY A 32 -2.70 8.45 -1.05
CA GLY A 32 -3.07 7.85 -2.31
C GLY A 32 -3.15 6.35 -2.20
N VAL A 33 -3.06 5.70 -3.34
CA VAL A 33 -3.24 4.24 -3.44
C VAL A 33 -2.07 3.65 -4.23
N TYR A 34 -1.61 2.49 -3.81
CA TYR A 34 -0.67 1.71 -4.60
C TYR A 34 -1.41 0.55 -5.25
N ASP A 35 -1.44 0.56 -6.58
CA ASP A 35 -2.01 -0.53 -7.37
C ASP A 35 -0.88 -1.49 -7.72
N GLN A 36 -1.06 -2.77 -7.49
CA GLN A 36 0.01 -3.74 -7.73
C GLN A 36 0.33 -3.94 -9.21
N VAL A 37 -0.52 -3.48 -10.11
CA VAL A 37 -0.27 -3.51 -11.55
C VAL A 37 0.25 -2.16 -12.04
N ASP A 38 -0.45 -1.08 -11.69
CA ASP A 38 -0.18 0.25 -12.23
C ASP A 38 0.81 1.06 -11.37
N GLY A 39 1.11 0.59 -10.16
CA GLY A 39 1.99 1.30 -9.25
C GLY A 39 1.28 2.38 -8.45
N PRO A 40 1.99 3.45 -8.03
CA PRO A 40 1.36 4.52 -7.25
C PRO A 40 0.38 5.30 -8.09
N ILE A 41 -0.84 5.50 -7.57
CA ILE A 41 -1.92 6.22 -8.23
C ILE A 41 -2.68 7.08 -7.23
N ARG A 42 -3.62 7.88 -7.71
CA ARG A 42 -4.54 8.70 -6.89
C ARG A 42 -3.82 9.63 -5.93
N GLY A 43 -2.71 10.23 -6.38
CA GLY A 43 -1.94 11.18 -5.60
C GLY A 43 -0.65 10.60 -5.02
N LEU A 44 -0.57 9.30 -4.83
CA LEU A 44 0.64 8.67 -4.29
C LEU A 44 1.84 8.87 -5.22
N GLU A 45 1.60 8.91 -6.52
CA GLU A 45 2.66 9.15 -7.51
C GLU A 45 3.36 10.49 -7.31
N LYS A 46 2.68 11.46 -6.71
CA LYS A 46 3.25 12.80 -6.48
C LYS A 46 4.19 12.86 -5.29
N VAL A 47 4.08 11.90 -4.38
CA VAL A 47 4.90 11.86 -3.16
C VAL A 47 5.73 10.58 -3.09
N TRP A 48 5.82 9.85 -4.18
CA TRP A 48 6.54 8.58 -4.24
C TRP A 48 8.03 8.77 -3.92
N ASN A 49 8.57 7.90 -3.08
CA ASN A 49 9.98 7.93 -2.70
C ASN A 49 10.46 6.52 -2.34
N ASN A 50 11.76 6.40 -2.02
CA ASN A 50 12.37 5.11 -1.69
C ASN A 50 11.76 4.47 -0.44
N ASP A 51 11.42 5.25 0.56
CA ASP A 51 10.83 4.70 1.78
C ASP A 51 9.45 4.09 1.50
N LEU A 52 8.65 4.76 0.69
CA LEU A 52 7.35 4.22 0.28
C LEU A 52 7.53 2.93 -0.52
N ARG A 53 8.47 2.93 -1.48
CA ARG A 53 8.73 1.74 -2.28
C ARG A 53 9.15 0.56 -1.41
N THR A 54 10.11 0.78 -0.52
CA THR A 54 10.62 -0.28 0.35
C THR A 54 9.52 -0.79 1.29
N GLY A 55 8.75 0.11 1.88
CA GLY A 55 7.68 -0.26 2.79
C GLY A 55 6.58 -1.05 2.10
N ILE A 56 6.20 -0.64 0.91
CA ILE A 56 5.16 -1.33 0.13
C ILE A 56 5.64 -2.71 -0.31
N GLU A 57 6.88 -2.83 -0.77
CA GLU A 57 7.43 -4.14 -1.16
C GLU A 57 7.39 -5.11 0.01
N SER A 58 7.80 -4.66 1.20
CA SER A 58 7.74 -5.48 2.41
C SER A 58 6.30 -5.86 2.75
N PHE A 59 5.36 -4.93 2.62
CA PHE A 59 3.95 -5.17 2.90
C PHE A 59 3.36 -6.20 1.94
N ILE A 60 3.69 -6.11 0.65
CA ILE A 60 3.22 -7.06 -0.36
C ILE A 60 3.74 -8.46 -0.07
N ILE A 61 4.99 -8.58 0.34
CA ILE A 61 5.55 -9.89 0.72
C ILE A 61 4.72 -10.50 1.87
N LYS A 62 4.39 -9.71 2.88
CA LYS A 62 3.59 -10.20 3.99
C LYS A 62 2.18 -10.58 3.58
N LEU A 63 1.57 -9.82 2.67
CA LEU A 63 0.25 -10.15 2.15
C LEU A 63 0.28 -11.48 1.39
N ASN A 64 1.31 -11.70 0.58
CA ASN A 64 1.47 -12.97 -0.14
C ASN A 64 1.66 -14.14 0.80
N GLU A 65 2.46 -13.97 1.85
CA GLU A 65 2.68 -15.00 2.85
C GLU A 65 1.38 -15.40 3.56
N ARG A 66 0.45 -14.47 3.71
CA ARG A 66 -0.84 -14.71 4.34
C ARG A 66 -1.93 -15.15 3.38
N GLY A 67 -1.59 -15.33 2.10
CA GLY A 67 -2.53 -15.78 1.08
C GLY A 67 -3.57 -14.76 0.67
N HIS A 68 -3.31 -13.47 0.85
CA HIS A 68 -4.24 -12.41 0.43
C HIS A 68 -4.27 -12.21 -1.07
N PHE A 69 -3.22 -12.59 -1.78
CA PHE A 69 -3.14 -12.50 -3.24
C PHE A 69 -3.01 -13.89 -3.85
N HIS A 70 -3.68 -14.08 -4.92
CA HIS A 70 -3.64 -15.35 -5.65
C HIS A 70 -3.37 -15.12 -7.13
#